data_e4cf48478d078a8fcc1dd0dd72ef16e3
#
_entry.id   e4cf48478d078a8fcc1dd0dd72ef16e3
#
_cell.length_a   1.000
_cell.length_b   1.000
_cell.length_c   1.000
_cell.angle_alpha   90.00
_cell.angle_beta   90.00
_cell.angle_gamma   90.00
#
_symmetry.space_group_name_H-M   'P 1'
#
loop_
_entity.id
_entity.type
_entity.pdbx_description
1 polymer ?
#
loop_
_entity_poly.entity_id
_entity_poly.type
_entity_poly.pdbx_seq_one_letter_code
_entity_poly.pdbx_strand_id
1 'polypeptide(L)'
;MYTDWLLKMKENEAQTTLEERVVELLAEHKMTVTTAESCTGGLIAATLVNVPGASDVLNEGYITYSNEAKIRLVNVSPETLERYGAVSSQTAKEMANGAAKAAKAEAALSATGTVSYTHLTLPTN
;
A
#
# COMPACT_ATOMS: atom_id res chain seq x y z
N MET A 1 27.52 28.97 9.21
CA MET A 1 27.46 28.17 7.98
C MET A 1 27.42 26.68 8.24
N TYR A 2 28.43 26.18 8.93
CA TYR A 2 28.44 24.74 9.29
C TYR A 2 27.26 24.34 10.17
N THR A 3 26.96 25.19 11.14
CA THR A 3 25.82 24.97 12.06
C THR A 3 24.48 24.97 11.31
N ASP A 4 24.34 25.87 10.33
CA ASP A 4 23.12 25.96 9.52
C ASP A 4 22.94 24.71 8.68
N TRP A 5 24.01 24.16 8.15
CA TRP A 5 23.98 22.94 7.35
C TRP A 5 23.57 21.74 8.20
N LEU A 6 24.10 21.63 9.42
CA LEU A 6 23.70 20.57 10.35
C LEU A 6 22.24 20.69 10.77
N LEU A 7 21.79 21.92 11.01
CA LEU A 7 20.39 22.17 11.35
C LEU A 7 19.47 21.79 10.19
N LYS A 8 19.87 22.11 8.96
CA LYS A 8 19.11 21.73 7.76
C LYS A 8 19.04 20.21 7.60
N MET A 9 20.13 19.50 7.89
CA MET A 9 20.12 18.04 7.83
C MET A 9 19.16 17.45 8.87
N LYS A 10 19.17 17.99 10.09
CA LYS A 10 18.27 17.56 11.15
C LYS A 10 16.83 17.88 10.81
N GLU A 11 16.57 19.05 10.25
CA GLU A 11 15.25 19.45 9.79
C GLU A 11 14.75 18.52 8.67
N ASN A 12 15.63 18.17 7.73
CA ASN A 12 15.28 17.24 6.65
C ASN A 12 14.98 15.86 7.20
N GLU A 13 15.73 15.37 8.16
CA GLU A 13 15.43 14.11 8.82
C GLU A 13 14.09 14.17 9.55
N ALA A 14 13.84 15.28 10.27
CA ALA A 14 12.58 15.48 10.97
C ALA A 14 11.41 15.66 10.01
N GLN A 15 11.67 16.08 8.76
CA GLN A 15 10.67 16.30 7.73
C GLN A 15 10.55 15.14 6.75
N THR A 16 11.31 14.06 6.95
CA THR A 16 11.19 12.86 6.14
C THR A 16 9.77 12.33 6.23
N THR A 17 9.13 12.16 5.08
CA THR A 17 7.76 11.68 5.04
C THR A 17 7.69 10.20 5.34
N LEU A 18 6.50 9.74 5.71
CA LEU A 18 6.26 8.32 5.96
C LEU A 18 6.56 7.49 4.71
N GLU A 19 6.12 7.96 3.53
CA GLU A 19 6.33 7.24 2.28
C GLU A 19 7.82 7.17 1.91
N GLU A 20 8.59 8.21 2.16
CA GLU A 20 10.04 8.18 1.96
C GLU A 20 10.68 7.13 2.86
N ARG A 21 10.26 7.08 4.11
CA ARG A 21 10.78 6.12 5.08
C ARG A 21 10.43 4.68 4.71
N VAL A 22 9.22 4.45 4.22
CA VAL A 22 8.77 3.12 3.77
C VAL A 22 9.60 2.65 2.57
N VAL A 23 9.77 3.51 1.57
CA VAL A 23 10.57 3.17 0.38
C VAL A 23 12.01 2.86 0.77
N GLU A 24 12.61 3.67 1.65
CA GLU A 24 13.96 3.44 2.15
C GLU A 24 14.10 2.07 2.82
N LEU A 25 13.20 1.75 3.74
CA LEU A 25 13.23 0.49 4.47
C LEU A 25 13.06 -0.72 3.56
N LEU A 26 12.15 -0.62 2.60
CA LEU A 26 11.94 -1.68 1.63
C LEU A 26 13.19 -1.91 0.79
N ALA A 27 13.81 -0.83 0.32
CA ALA A 27 15.04 -0.92 -0.46
C ALA A 27 16.19 -1.54 0.34
N GLU A 28 16.35 -1.12 1.59
CA GLU A 28 17.37 -1.67 2.49
C GLU A 28 17.21 -3.18 2.69
N HIS A 29 15.97 -3.63 2.81
CA HIS A 29 15.67 -5.05 3.04
C HIS A 29 15.47 -5.85 1.75
N LYS A 30 15.64 -5.21 0.59
CA LYS A 30 15.46 -5.83 -0.73
C LYS A 30 14.08 -6.48 -0.86
N MET A 31 13.07 -5.74 -0.40
CA MET A 31 11.67 -6.17 -0.44
C MET A 31 10.87 -5.31 -1.39
N THR A 32 9.84 -5.89 -1.97
CA THR A 32 8.89 -5.16 -2.81
C THR A 32 7.53 -5.07 -2.11
N VAL A 33 6.78 -4.06 -2.50
CA VAL A 33 5.43 -3.80 -1.97
C VAL A 33 4.47 -3.65 -3.15
N THR A 34 3.22 -4.04 -2.92
CA THR A 34 2.13 -3.75 -3.84
C THR A 34 0.94 -3.17 -3.08
N THR A 35 -0.05 -2.70 -3.81
CA THR A 35 -1.27 -2.14 -3.22
C THR A 35 -2.50 -2.75 -3.87
N ALA A 36 -3.56 -2.86 -3.10
CA ALA A 36 -4.89 -3.18 -3.60
C ALA A 36 -5.83 -2.12 -3.05
N GLU A 37 -6.26 -1.21 -3.90
CA GLU A 37 -6.98 -0.02 -3.47
C GLU A 37 -8.39 0.03 -4.03
N SER A 38 -9.36 0.29 -3.17
CA SER A 38 -10.74 0.51 -3.57
C SER A 38 -11.10 1.98 -3.39
N CYS A 39 -11.47 2.39 -2.20
CA CYS A 39 -11.91 3.76 -1.94
C CYS A 39 -10.83 4.82 -2.20
N THR A 40 -9.58 4.48 -2.11
CA THR A 40 -8.46 5.39 -2.33
C THR A 40 -8.11 5.56 -3.81
N GLY A 41 -8.59 4.67 -4.68
CA GLY A 41 -8.48 4.81 -6.13
C GLY A 41 -7.06 4.87 -6.69
N GLY A 42 -6.06 4.40 -5.95
CA GLY A 42 -4.66 4.41 -6.38
C GLY A 42 -3.81 5.44 -5.63
N LEU A 43 -4.38 6.16 -4.67
CA LEU A 43 -3.67 7.21 -3.95
C LEU A 43 -2.48 6.68 -3.15
N ILE A 44 -2.60 5.48 -2.58
CA ILE A 44 -1.49 4.89 -1.81
C ILE A 44 -0.31 4.62 -2.74
N ALA A 45 -0.56 3.95 -3.87
CA ALA A 45 0.47 3.70 -4.87
C ALA A 45 1.07 5.01 -5.39
N ALA A 46 0.24 6.00 -5.69
CA ALA A 46 0.68 7.31 -6.16
C ALA A 46 1.61 7.99 -5.14
N THR A 47 1.28 7.89 -3.86
CA THR A 47 2.09 8.45 -2.78
C THR A 47 3.48 7.80 -2.73
N LEU A 48 3.53 6.48 -2.87
CA LEU A 48 4.80 5.76 -2.90
C LEU A 48 5.62 6.08 -4.15
N VAL A 49 4.96 6.11 -5.30
CA VAL A 49 5.60 6.40 -6.61
C VAL A 49 6.25 7.79 -6.62
N ASN A 50 5.72 8.71 -5.83
CA ASN A 50 6.26 10.07 -5.75
C ASN A 50 7.64 10.13 -5.08
N VAL A 51 8.07 9.05 -4.44
CA VAL A 51 9.38 8.99 -3.78
C VAL A 51 10.44 8.56 -4.78
N PRO A 52 11.58 9.28 -4.88
CA PRO A 52 12.70 8.84 -5.72
C PRO A 52 13.16 7.44 -5.31
N GLY A 53 13.35 6.57 -6.28
CA GLY A 53 13.75 5.18 -6.03
C GLY A 53 12.59 4.22 -5.82
N ALA A 54 11.35 4.70 -5.86
CA ALA A 54 10.17 3.85 -5.67
C ALA A 54 10.08 2.71 -6.67
N SER A 55 10.60 2.90 -7.89
CA SER A 55 10.56 1.85 -8.92
C SER A 55 11.33 0.58 -8.53
N ASP A 56 12.25 0.66 -7.60
CA ASP A 56 13.00 -0.50 -7.12
C ASP A 56 12.18 -1.34 -6.14
N VAL A 57 11.15 -0.77 -5.53
CA VAL A 57 10.38 -1.44 -4.49
C VAL A 57 8.90 -1.63 -4.84
N LEU A 58 8.39 -0.93 -5.84
CA LEU A 58 6.98 -1.06 -6.26
C LEU A 58 6.91 -1.25 -7.77
N ASN A 59 6.49 -2.44 -8.20
CA ASN A 59 6.35 -2.78 -9.62
C ASN A 59 4.95 -2.55 -10.15
N GLU A 60 3.95 -2.86 -9.35
CA GLU A 60 2.55 -2.79 -9.77
C GLU A 60 1.64 -2.63 -8.56
N GLY A 61 0.45 -2.14 -8.81
CA GLY A 61 -0.60 -2.03 -7.83
C GLY A 61 -1.95 -2.24 -8.51
N TYR A 62 -2.98 -2.49 -7.72
CA TYR A 62 -4.29 -2.84 -8.24
C TYR A 62 -5.34 -1.86 -7.74
N ILE A 63 -6.13 -1.34 -8.67
CA ILE A 63 -7.29 -0.54 -8.33
C ILE A 63 -8.50 -1.46 -8.44
N THR A 64 -9.02 -1.90 -7.31
CA THR A 64 -10.07 -2.90 -7.22
C THR A 64 -11.35 -2.25 -6.69
N TYR A 65 -11.85 -1.30 -7.46
CA TYR A 65 -12.97 -0.46 -7.01
C TYR A 65 -14.28 -1.23 -6.90
N SER A 66 -14.55 -2.14 -7.83
CA SER A 66 -15.74 -2.98 -7.81
C SER A 66 -15.49 -4.31 -7.11
N ASN A 67 -16.57 -4.97 -6.70
CA ASN A 67 -16.48 -6.33 -6.16
C ASN A 67 -15.94 -7.31 -7.19
N GLU A 68 -16.36 -7.15 -8.44
CA GLU A 68 -15.86 -7.98 -9.54
C GLU A 68 -14.34 -7.85 -9.68
N ALA A 69 -13.81 -6.63 -9.62
CA ALA A 69 -12.38 -6.40 -9.72
C ALA A 69 -11.63 -7.01 -8.52
N LYS A 70 -12.20 -6.94 -7.33
CA LYS A 70 -11.62 -7.57 -6.14
C LYS A 70 -11.47 -9.08 -6.34
N ILE A 71 -12.48 -9.71 -6.89
CA ILE A 71 -12.46 -11.16 -7.16
C ILE A 71 -11.45 -11.48 -8.26
N ARG A 72 -11.55 -10.79 -9.38
CA ARG A 72 -10.78 -11.09 -10.58
C ARG A 72 -9.30 -10.78 -10.45
N LEU A 73 -8.97 -9.66 -9.88
CA LEU A 73 -7.57 -9.18 -9.84
C LEU A 73 -6.80 -9.67 -8.62
N VAL A 74 -7.43 -9.72 -7.48
CA VAL A 74 -6.74 -10.06 -6.23
C VAL A 74 -7.38 -11.23 -5.50
N ASN A 75 -8.22 -11.97 -6.20
CA ASN A 75 -8.75 -13.25 -5.74
C ASN A 75 -9.50 -13.20 -4.40
N VAL A 76 -10.23 -12.11 -4.16
CA VAL A 76 -11.12 -12.03 -3.02
C VAL A 76 -12.24 -13.05 -3.21
N SER A 77 -12.58 -13.79 -2.16
CA SER A 77 -13.62 -14.80 -2.22
C SER A 77 -15.01 -14.15 -2.36
N PRO A 78 -15.83 -14.63 -3.32
CA PRO A 78 -17.21 -14.14 -3.41
C PRO A 78 -17.99 -14.34 -2.11
N GLU A 79 -17.73 -15.42 -1.39
CA GLU A 79 -18.38 -15.71 -0.11
C GLU A 79 -18.02 -14.69 0.96
N THR A 80 -16.77 -14.23 0.96
CA THR A 80 -16.32 -13.19 1.88
C THR A 80 -17.05 -11.88 1.62
N LEU A 81 -17.19 -11.53 0.35
CA LEU A 81 -17.93 -10.31 -0.03
C LEU A 81 -19.40 -10.41 0.34
N GLU A 82 -20.00 -11.55 0.13
CA GLU A 82 -21.41 -11.77 0.46
C GLU A 82 -21.63 -11.73 1.98
N ARG A 83 -20.76 -12.38 2.73
CA ARG A 83 -20.91 -12.51 4.18
C ARG A 83 -20.52 -11.26 4.96
N TYR A 84 -19.43 -10.62 4.58
CA TYR A 84 -18.86 -9.50 5.34
C TYR A 84 -18.94 -8.16 4.61
N GLY A 85 -19.20 -8.18 3.31
CA GLY A 85 -19.24 -6.98 2.49
C GLY A 85 -17.86 -6.49 2.07
N ALA A 86 -17.87 -5.52 1.16
CA ALA A 86 -16.64 -4.94 0.64
C ALA A 86 -15.87 -4.14 1.69
N VAL A 87 -16.59 -3.51 2.63
CA VAL A 87 -15.99 -2.69 3.68
C VAL A 87 -15.89 -3.53 4.95
N SER A 88 -14.85 -4.33 5.02
CA SER A 88 -14.63 -5.23 6.17
C SER A 88 -13.15 -5.57 6.28
N SER A 89 -12.74 -5.93 7.47
CA SER A 89 -11.37 -6.38 7.71
C SER A 89 -11.07 -7.69 6.96
N GLN A 90 -12.07 -8.56 6.82
CA GLN A 90 -11.94 -9.81 6.09
C GLN A 90 -11.63 -9.55 4.61
N THR A 91 -12.38 -8.67 3.98
CA THR A 91 -12.14 -8.29 2.59
C THR A 91 -10.79 -7.59 2.42
N ALA A 92 -10.45 -6.65 3.30
CA ALA A 92 -9.17 -5.96 3.24
C ALA A 92 -8.00 -6.93 3.32
N LYS A 93 -8.10 -7.92 4.20
CA LYS A 93 -7.06 -8.94 4.38
C LYS A 93 -6.90 -9.80 3.13
N GLU A 94 -7.99 -10.23 2.53
CA GLU A 94 -7.95 -11.01 1.29
C GLU A 94 -7.42 -10.19 0.12
N MET A 95 -7.78 -8.91 0.05
CA MET A 95 -7.24 -8.00 -0.96
C MET A 95 -5.72 -7.90 -0.87
N ALA A 96 -5.20 -7.67 0.33
CA ALA A 96 -3.76 -7.54 0.54
C ALA A 96 -3.03 -8.86 0.23
N ASN A 97 -3.54 -9.97 0.73
CA ASN A 97 -2.94 -11.28 0.48
C ASN A 97 -2.95 -11.63 -1.00
N GLY A 98 -4.07 -11.38 -1.67
CA GLY A 98 -4.19 -11.65 -3.10
C GLY A 98 -3.30 -10.77 -3.95
N ALA A 99 -3.19 -9.49 -3.59
CA ALA A 99 -2.30 -8.56 -4.28
C ALA A 99 -0.84 -8.99 -4.14
N ALA A 100 -0.42 -9.35 -2.93
CA ALA A 100 0.95 -9.81 -2.68
C ALA A 100 1.29 -11.02 -3.55
N LYS A 101 0.37 -11.97 -3.66
CA LYS A 101 0.56 -13.15 -4.51
C LYS A 101 0.60 -12.78 -5.99
N ALA A 102 -0.33 -11.96 -6.44
CA ALA A 102 -0.41 -11.56 -7.85
C ALA A 102 0.83 -10.78 -8.28
N ALA A 103 1.32 -9.89 -7.46
CA ALA A 103 2.49 -9.07 -7.76
C ALA A 103 3.81 -9.75 -7.39
N LYS A 104 3.76 -10.89 -6.72
CA LYS A 104 4.94 -11.56 -6.16
C LYS A 104 5.74 -10.61 -5.25
N ALA A 105 5.01 -9.87 -4.43
CA ALA A 105 5.59 -8.91 -3.49
C ALA A 105 5.63 -9.49 -2.09
N GLU A 106 6.61 -9.09 -1.31
CA GLU A 106 6.75 -9.54 0.08
C GLU A 106 5.78 -8.80 1.00
N ALA A 107 5.38 -7.58 0.61
CA ALA A 107 4.45 -6.78 1.40
C ALA A 107 3.32 -6.26 0.52
N ALA A 108 2.17 -6.04 1.12
CA ALA A 108 1.05 -5.43 0.42
C ALA A 108 0.23 -4.57 1.37
N LEU A 109 -0.29 -3.49 0.84
CA LEU A 109 -1.23 -2.60 1.53
C LEU A 109 -2.56 -2.69 0.82
N SER A 110 -3.63 -2.84 1.56
CA SER A 110 -4.96 -2.74 0.98
C SER A 110 -5.75 -1.64 1.65
N ALA A 111 -6.66 -1.06 0.89
CA ALA A 111 -7.58 -0.05 1.41
C ALA A 111 -8.96 -0.33 0.84
N THR A 112 -9.91 -0.54 1.72
CA THR A 112 -11.31 -0.65 1.36
C THR A 112 -12.12 0.09 2.40
N GLY A 113 -13.15 0.79 1.97
CA GLY A 113 -13.89 1.62 2.90
C GLY A 113 -14.89 2.49 2.16
N THR A 114 -15.42 3.44 2.90
CA THR A 114 -16.30 4.48 2.35
C THR A 114 -15.55 5.80 2.34
N VAL A 115 -16.20 6.83 1.81
CA VAL A 115 -15.61 8.17 1.75
C VAL A 115 -15.20 8.69 3.13
N SER A 116 -15.91 8.27 4.17
CA SER A 116 -15.70 8.77 5.53
C SER A 116 -14.76 7.91 6.36
N TYR A 117 -14.27 6.78 5.83
CA TYR A 117 -13.54 5.84 6.66
C TYR A 117 -12.80 4.80 5.81
N THR A 118 -11.56 4.58 6.17
CA THR A 118 -10.65 3.72 5.41
C THR A 118 -9.93 2.76 6.37
N HIS A 119 -9.92 1.48 6.00
CA HIS A 119 -9.11 0.48 6.67
C HIS A 119 -7.86 0.19 5.88
N LEU A 120 -6.74 0.14 6.57
CA LEU A 120 -5.47 -0.27 5.98
C LEU A 120 -5.01 -1.52 6.71
N THR A 121 -4.71 -2.55 5.96
CA THR A 121 -4.24 -3.82 6.51
C THR A 121 -2.92 -4.19 5.85
N LEU A 122 -1.94 -4.55 6.66
CA LEU A 122 -0.68 -5.09 6.16
C LEU A 122 -0.78 -6.61 6.26
N PRO A 123 -0.54 -7.35 5.17
CA PRO A 123 -0.48 -8.80 5.25
C PRO A 123 0.77 -9.21 6.04
N THR A 124 0.60 -10.17 6.92
CA THR A 124 1.71 -10.83 7.59
C THR A 124 1.85 -12.20 6.97
N ASN A 125 3.06 -12.59 6.72
CA ASN A 125 3.36 -13.89 6.11
C ASN A 125 2.73 -15.06 6.85
#